data_86ebe4073761948f0fef8e7b3a491b4c
#
_entry.id   86ebe4073761948f0fef8e7b3a491b4c
#
_cell.length_a   1.000
_cell.length_b   1.000
_cell.length_c   1.000
_cell.angle_alpha   90.00
_cell.angle_beta   90.00
_cell.angle_gamma   90.00
#
_symmetry.space_group_name_H-M   'P 1'
#
loop_
_entity.id
_entity.type
_entity.pdbx_description
1 polymer ?
#
loop_
_entity_poly.entity_id
_entity_poly.type
_entity_poly.pdbx_seq_one_letter_code
_entity_poly.pdbx_strand_id
1 'polypeptide(L)'
;RHMLHVGETDIRITRAAKPKRKDDLGQRVAPQPGKAVTARLIVAVVKDAQGKTVARWSLISNVSSEIDAVELTTWYYWRWTIECYFKLLKQAGHDVESWLQTTPAAILRRLLISSMACVLTWRIQRSEDEQNQKIRIFLARLSGRQQKRGKLESAPAILAGLSILLNTLQLLSEYSIDELNEIATIALGTSRCVDTYALKERVRERLPKH
;
A
#
# COMPACT_ATOMS: atom_id res chain seq x y z
N ARG A 1 -1.04 6.04 23.34
CA ARG A 1 0.42 5.76 23.34
C ARG A 1 0.61 4.26 23.49
N HIS A 2 1.58 3.70 22.81
CA HIS A 2 1.97 2.30 22.94
C HIS A 2 3.40 2.23 23.47
N MET A 3 3.69 1.22 24.28
CA MET A 3 5.02 0.98 24.83
C MET A 3 5.61 -0.29 24.20
N LEU A 4 6.85 -0.18 23.71
CA LEU A 4 7.61 -1.31 23.18
C LEU A 4 8.52 -1.85 24.28
N HIS A 5 8.40 -3.15 24.57
CA HIS A 5 9.29 -3.90 25.45
C HIS A 5 10.08 -4.86 24.57
N VAL A 6 11.39 -4.84 24.71
CA VAL A 6 12.31 -5.71 23.94
C VAL A 6 13.20 -6.47 24.92
N GLY A 7 13.33 -7.77 24.68
CA GLY A 7 14.28 -8.64 25.39
C GLY A 7 15.06 -9.43 24.34
N GLU A 8 16.32 -9.72 24.63
CA GLU A 8 17.17 -10.52 23.76
C GLU A 8 17.98 -11.58 24.52
N THR A 9 18.34 -12.63 23.81
CA THR A 9 19.25 -13.67 24.30
C THR A 9 19.93 -14.38 23.13
N ASP A 10 21.12 -14.88 23.35
CA ASP A 10 21.80 -15.74 22.38
C ASP A 10 21.18 -17.14 22.38
N ILE A 11 20.97 -17.69 21.21
CA ILE A 11 20.48 -19.03 20.99
C ILE A 11 21.43 -19.82 20.10
N ARG A 12 21.47 -21.13 20.31
CA ARG A 12 22.21 -22.05 19.48
C ARG A 12 21.23 -23.01 18.78
N ILE A 13 21.15 -22.92 17.48
CA ILE A 13 20.29 -23.78 16.66
C ILE A 13 21.09 -25.01 16.27
N THR A 14 20.72 -26.18 16.79
CA THR A 14 21.43 -27.45 16.58
C THR A 14 20.65 -28.48 15.78
N ARG A 15 19.39 -28.18 15.45
CA ARG A 15 18.53 -29.13 14.74
C ARG A 15 18.96 -29.25 13.29
N ALA A 16 19.32 -30.45 12.86
CA ALA A 16 19.54 -30.74 11.46
C ALA A 16 18.26 -30.58 10.64
N ALA A 17 18.37 -29.98 9.46
CA ALA A 17 17.27 -29.94 8.51
C ALA A 17 16.94 -31.37 8.06
N LYS A 18 15.68 -31.77 8.08
CA LYS A 18 15.25 -33.06 7.50
C LYS A 18 15.42 -32.94 5.96
N PRO A 19 16.24 -33.81 5.33
CA PRO A 19 16.37 -33.75 3.90
C PRO A 19 15.05 -34.10 3.24
N LYS A 20 14.64 -33.25 2.29
CA LYS A 20 13.46 -33.50 1.43
C LYS A 20 13.79 -34.42 0.26
N ARG A 21 15.06 -34.74 0.06
CA ARG A 21 15.58 -35.50 -1.08
C ARG A 21 15.52 -36.98 -0.84
N LYS A 22 15.10 -37.74 -1.85
CA LYS A 22 15.27 -39.19 -1.92
C LYS A 22 16.55 -39.46 -2.73
N ASP A 23 17.26 -40.54 -2.43
CA ASP A 23 18.36 -41.04 -3.24
C ASP A 23 17.84 -41.68 -4.54
N ASP A 24 18.77 -42.13 -5.38
CA ASP A 24 18.44 -42.75 -6.67
C ASP A 24 17.67 -44.07 -6.54
N LEU A 25 17.62 -44.66 -5.31
CA LEU A 25 16.85 -45.83 -4.97
C LEU A 25 15.48 -45.50 -4.34
N GLY A 26 15.12 -44.19 -4.32
CA GLY A 26 13.86 -43.70 -3.76
C GLY A 26 13.81 -43.68 -2.22
N GLN A 27 14.91 -43.96 -1.53
CA GLN A 27 15.00 -43.95 -0.06
C GLN A 27 15.28 -42.52 0.43
N ARG A 28 14.78 -42.22 1.64
CA ARG A 28 15.07 -40.94 2.27
C ARG A 28 16.54 -40.83 2.67
N VAL A 29 17.24 -39.85 2.15
CA VAL A 29 18.64 -39.57 2.55
C VAL A 29 18.67 -39.26 4.04
N ALA A 30 19.58 -39.92 4.79
CA ALA A 30 19.74 -39.66 6.20
C ALA A 30 20.11 -38.21 6.47
N PRO A 31 19.50 -37.52 7.46
CA PRO A 31 19.84 -36.14 7.77
C PRO A 31 21.29 -36.07 8.26
N GLN A 32 22.12 -35.35 7.59
CA GLN A 32 23.46 -35.01 8.10
C GLN A 32 23.33 -33.93 9.19
N PRO A 33 23.98 -34.11 10.35
CA PRO A 33 23.98 -33.08 11.38
C PRO A 33 24.70 -31.83 10.82
N GLY A 34 23.96 -30.73 10.68
CA GLY A 34 24.51 -29.44 10.30
C GLY A 34 25.36 -28.84 11.42
N LYS A 35 26.27 -27.92 11.08
CA LYS A 35 26.94 -27.12 12.09
C LYS A 35 25.90 -26.33 12.91
N ALA A 36 26.10 -26.27 14.23
CA ALA A 36 25.30 -25.40 15.08
C ALA A 36 25.45 -23.94 14.62
N VAL A 37 24.34 -23.24 14.51
CA VAL A 37 24.30 -21.81 14.17
C VAL A 37 23.97 -21.04 15.43
N THR A 38 24.85 -20.11 15.81
CA THR A 38 24.59 -19.13 16.87
C THR A 38 23.82 -17.97 16.27
N ALA A 39 22.76 -17.55 16.95
CA ALA A 39 21.92 -16.43 16.53
C ALA A 39 21.37 -15.71 17.76
N ARG A 40 20.96 -14.45 17.58
CA ARG A 40 20.25 -13.68 18.61
C ARG A 40 18.76 -13.95 18.47
N LEU A 41 18.10 -14.31 19.56
CA LEU A 41 16.65 -14.33 19.67
C LEU A 41 16.21 -13.02 20.31
N ILE A 42 15.38 -12.25 19.60
CA ILE A 42 14.81 -10.99 20.08
C ILE A 42 13.32 -11.19 20.22
N VAL A 43 12.76 -10.86 21.37
CA VAL A 43 11.33 -10.90 21.65
C VAL A 43 10.87 -9.46 21.89
N ALA A 44 9.99 -8.97 21.03
CA ALA A 44 9.41 -7.64 21.13
C ALA A 44 7.92 -7.73 21.42
N VAL A 45 7.46 -6.96 22.41
CA VAL A 45 6.06 -6.90 22.84
C VAL A 45 5.61 -5.47 22.87
N VAL A 46 4.54 -5.14 22.16
CA VAL A 46 3.91 -3.83 22.19
C VAL A 46 2.69 -3.90 23.09
N LYS A 47 2.61 -2.98 24.06
CA LYS A 47 1.48 -2.85 24.98
C LYS A 47 0.78 -1.51 24.78
N ASP A 48 -0.54 -1.50 24.95
CA ASP A 48 -1.32 -0.27 25.02
C ASP A 48 -1.17 0.46 26.38
N ALA A 49 -1.86 1.58 26.52
CA ALA A 49 -1.84 2.37 27.76
C ALA A 49 -2.42 1.62 28.99
N GLN A 50 -3.21 0.58 28.75
CA GLN A 50 -3.80 -0.30 29.77
C GLN A 50 -2.93 -1.53 30.07
N GLY A 51 -1.74 -1.65 29.46
CA GLY A 51 -0.82 -2.77 29.65
C GLY A 51 -1.18 -4.03 28.87
N LYS A 52 -2.23 -4.02 28.05
CA LYS A 52 -2.65 -5.13 27.21
C LYS A 52 -1.70 -5.28 26.02
N THR A 53 -1.30 -6.51 25.72
CA THR A 53 -0.47 -6.83 24.57
C THR A 53 -1.27 -6.60 23.27
N VAL A 54 -0.77 -5.69 22.43
CA VAL A 54 -1.32 -5.38 21.11
C VAL A 54 -0.62 -6.17 20.01
N ALA A 55 0.71 -6.36 20.14
CA ALA A 55 1.50 -7.12 19.18
C ALA A 55 2.68 -7.81 19.88
N ARG A 56 3.12 -8.95 19.33
CA ARG A 56 4.30 -9.67 19.77
C ARG A 56 5.03 -10.27 18.56
N TRP A 57 6.35 -10.11 18.54
CA TRP A 57 7.24 -10.72 17.54
C TRP A 57 8.36 -11.49 18.21
N SER A 58 8.79 -12.55 17.56
CA SER A 58 10.01 -13.29 17.89
C SER A 58 10.90 -13.30 16.65
N LEU A 59 12.04 -12.67 16.74
CA LEU A 59 12.99 -12.49 15.63
C LEU A 59 14.23 -13.32 15.91
N ILE A 60 14.73 -13.99 14.87
CA ILE A 60 16.04 -14.63 14.89
C ILE A 60 16.95 -13.82 13.98
N SER A 61 18.07 -13.37 14.50
CA SER A 61 19.00 -12.50 13.77
C SER A 61 20.44 -13.03 13.89
N ASN A 62 21.18 -12.89 12.81
CA ASN A 62 22.64 -13.09 12.75
C ASN A 62 23.40 -11.77 12.69
N VAL A 63 22.73 -10.65 12.89
CA VAL A 63 23.34 -9.32 12.90
C VAL A 63 24.21 -9.17 14.15
N SER A 64 25.33 -8.45 14.02
CA SER A 64 26.26 -8.16 15.12
C SER A 64 25.55 -7.62 16.36
N SER A 65 26.07 -7.92 17.53
CA SER A 65 25.61 -7.39 18.82
C SER A 65 25.78 -5.87 18.96
N GLU A 66 26.55 -5.24 18.08
CA GLU A 66 26.68 -3.77 18.01
C GLU A 66 25.36 -3.10 17.64
N ILE A 67 24.47 -3.80 16.91
CA ILE A 67 23.13 -3.31 16.59
C ILE A 67 22.19 -3.65 17.72
N ASP A 68 21.58 -2.63 18.32
CA ASP A 68 20.64 -2.77 19.41
C ASP A 68 19.38 -3.58 19.01
N ALA A 69 18.85 -4.35 19.95
CA ALA A 69 17.64 -5.15 19.76
C ALA A 69 16.40 -4.31 19.42
N VAL A 70 16.32 -3.08 19.95
CA VAL A 70 15.24 -2.12 19.62
C VAL A 70 15.35 -1.68 18.16
N GLU A 71 16.56 -1.44 17.68
CA GLU A 71 16.80 -1.07 16.29
C GLU A 71 16.42 -2.21 15.33
N LEU A 72 16.83 -3.45 15.62
CA LEU A 72 16.44 -4.63 14.85
C LEU A 72 14.91 -4.84 14.83
N THR A 73 14.26 -4.62 15.98
CA THR A 73 12.79 -4.67 16.06
C THR A 73 12.15 -3.59 15.20
N THR A 74 12.73 -2.39 15.16
CA THR A 74 12.27 -1.28 14.32
C THR A 74 12.43 -1.59 12.84
N TRP A 75 13.56 -2.16 12.43
CA TRP A 75 13.76 -2.62 11.04
C TRP A 75 12.73 -3.66 10.63
N TYR A 76 12.44 -4.62 11.52
CA TYR A 76 11.39 -5.62 11.27
C TYR A 76 9.99 -4.99 11.15
N TYR A 77 9.69 -4.01 11.97
CA TYR A 77 8.45 -3.24 11.85
C TYR A 77 8.36 -2.50 10.51
N TRP A 78 9.46 -1.91 10.04
CA TRP A 78 9.48 -1.26 8.73
C TRP A 78 9.27 -2.22 7.56
N ARG A 79 9.57 -3.51 7.72
CA ARG A 79 9.24 -4.53 6.72
C ARG A 79 7.75 -4.56 6.37
N TRP A 80 6.86 -4.29 7.34
CA TRP A 80 5.44 -4.15 7.09
C TRP A 80 5.10 -3.00 6.12
N THR A 81 5.89 -1.97 6.10
CA THR A 81 5.72 -0.85 5.15
C THR A 81 5.89 -1.33 3.72
N ILE A 82 6.80 -2.26 3.47
CA ILE A 82 7.01 -2.88 2.14
C ILE A 82 5.76 -3.68 1.74
N GLU A 83 5.23 -4.48 2.64
CA GLU A 83 4.00 -5.26 2.38
C GLU A 83 2.80 -4.34 2.12
N CYS A 84 2.65 -3.29 2.92
CA CYS A 84 1.61 -2.27 2.71
C CYS A 84 1.77 -1.56 1.36
N TYR A 85 2.99 -1.30 0.93
CA TYR A 85 3.29 -0.70 -0.36
C TYR A 85 2.86 -1.62 -1.52
N PHE A 86 3.28 -2.89 -1.53
CA PHE A 86 2.85 -3.85 -2.56
C PHE A 86 1.34 -4.08 -2.55
N LYS A 87 0.73 -4.14 -1.37
CA LYS A 87 -0.73 -4.22 -1.25
C LYS A 87 -1.42 -3.00 -1.87
N LEU A 88 -0.89 -1.80 -1.63
CA LEU A 88 -1.44 -0.58 -2.23
C LEU A 88 -1.31 -0.60 -3.75
N LEU A 89 -0.15 -0.99 -4.29
CA LEU A 89 0.06 -1.15 -5.73
C LEU A 89 -0.98 -2.09 -6.35
N LYS A 90 -1.13 -3.30 -5.81
CA LYS A 90 -2.10 -4.30 -6.31
C LYS A 90 -3.54 -3.77 -6.25
N GLN A 91 -3.94 -3.16 -5.16
CA GLN A 91 -5.30 -2.64 -4.98
C GLN A 91 -5.62 -1.41 -5.84
N ALA A 92 -4.60 -0.71 -6.29
CA ALA A 92 -4.71 0.43 -7.20
C ALA A 92 -4.69 0.05 -8.69
N GLY A 93 -4.61 -1.25 -9.01
CA GLY A 93 -4.53 -1.72 -10.39
C GLY A 93 -3.10 -1.67 -10.97
N HIS A 94 -2.10 -1.45 -10.13
CA HIS A 94 -0.68 -1.48 -10.51
C HIS A 94 -0.03 -2.82 -10.13
N ASP A 95 -0.71 -3.93 -10.45
CA ASP A 95 -0.13 -5.25 -10.23
C ASP A 95 1.04 -5.48 -11.19
N VAL A 96 2.24 -5.58 -10.62
CA VAL A 96 3.50 -5.72 -11.38
C VAL A 96 3.47 -6.96 -12.28
N GLU A 97 2.83 -8.02 -11.82
CA GLU A 97 2.72 -9.30 -12.55
C GLU A 97 1.85 -9.16 -13.82
N SER A 98 0.93 -8.19 -13.85
CA SER A 98 0.05 -7.93 -14.99
C SER A 98 0.63 -6.92 -15.99
N TRP A 99 1.82 -6.39 -15.75
CA TRP A 99 2.41 -5.40 -16.63
C TRP A 99 2.95 -6.03 -17.90
N LEU A 100 2.58 -5.44 -19.03
CA LEU A 100 3.02 -5.88 -20.36
C LEU A 100 4.43 -5.40 -20.75
N GLN A 101 5.14 -4.72 -19.86
CA GLN A 101 6.51 -4.26 -20.10
C GLN A 101 7.47 -5.44 -20.08
N THR A 102 8.23 -5.59 -21.17
CA THR A 102 9.19 -6.67 -21.35
C THR A 102 10.64 -6.29 -21.03
N THR A 103 10.94 -4.99 -20.95
CA THR A 103 12.31 -4.52 -20.67
C THR A 103 12.46 -4.06 -19.21
N PRO A 104 13.60 -4.37 -18.56
CA PRO A 104 13.85 -3.94 -17.18
C PRO A 104 13.74 -2.42 -17.00
N ALA A 105 14.18 -1.63 -17.97
CA ALA A 105 14.10 -0.17 -17.92
C ALA A 105 12.66 0.35 -17.95
N ALA A 106 11.76 -0.29 -18.72
CA ALA A 106 10.36 0.07 -18.78
C ALA A 106 9.65 -0.31 -17.47
N ILE A 107 9.95 -1.49 -16.92
CA ILE A 107 9.42 -1.94 -15.61
C ILE A 107 9.87 -0.97 -14.51
N LEU A 108 11.15 -0.62 -14.47
CA LEU A 108 11.69 0.29 -13.46
C LEU A 108 11.03 1.68 -13.52
N ARG A 109 10.88 2.26 -14.71
CA ARG A 109 10.20 3.56 -14.89
C ARG A 109 8.76 3.51 -14.40
N ARG A 110 8.01 2.46 -14.76
CA ARG A 110 6.62 2.32 -14.31
C ARG A 110 6.53 2.11 -12.81
N LEU A 111 7.44 1.31 -12.22
CA LEU A 111 7.52 1.10 -10.78
C LEU A 111 7.82 2.42 -10.06
N LEU A 112 8.74 3.23 -10.57
CA LEU A 112 9.06 4.54 -10.00
C LEU A 112 7.85 5.47 -9.97
N ILE A 113 7.14 5.60 -11.10
CA ILE A 113 5.92 6.43 -11.19
C ILE A 113 4.85 5.94 -10.22
N SER A 114 4.60 4.63 -10.17
CA SER A 114 3.64 4.03 -9.25
C SER A 114 4.04 4.22 -7.79
N SER A 115 5.34 4.17 -7.49
CA SER A 115 5.87 4.46 -6.14
C SER A 115 5.63 5.90 -5.72
N MET A 116 5.86 6.84 -6.62
CA MET A 116 5.60 8.27 -6.37
C MET A 116 4.11 8.52 -6.09
N ALA A 117 3.21 7.87 -6.84
CA ALA A 117 1.77 7.94 -6.60
C ALA A 117 1.38 7.36 -5.22
N CYS A 118 2.01 6.26 -4.79
CA CYS A 118 1.80 5.70 -3.45
C CYS A 118 2.27 6.64 -2.34
N VAL A 119 3.45 7.25 -2.49
CA VAL A 119 4.00 8.22 -1.52
C VAL A 119 3.08 9.44 -1.40
N LEU A 120 2.64 10.00 -2.52
CA LEU A 120 1.70 11.12 -2.54
C LEU A 120 0.38 10.76 -1.83
N THR A 121 -0.16 9.58 -2.14
CA THR A 121 -1.39 9.07 -1.51
C THR A 121 -1.23 8.95 0.00
N TRP A 122 -0.11 8.43 0.49
CA TRP A 122 0.14 8.32 1.93
C TRP A 122 0.36 9.67 2.60
N ARG A 123 0.99 10.63 1.92
CA ARG A 123 1.07 12.01 2.44
C ARG A 123 -0.30 12.60 2.65
N ILE A 124 -1.16 12.54 1.64
CA ILE A 124 -2.55 13.03 1.71
C ILE A 124 -3.31 12.31 2.82
N GLN A 125 -3.18 10.98 2.92
CA GLN A 125 -3.88 10.17 3.91
C GLN A 125 -3.48 10.51 5.35
N ARG A 126 -2.20 10.75 5.60
CA ARG A 126 -1.64 10.91 6.96
C ARG A 126 -1.57 12.37 7.42
N SER A 127 -1.78 13.31 6.52
CA SER A 127 -1.78 14.73 6.88
C SER A 127 -3.01 15.07 7.74
N GLU A 128 -2.80 15.82 8.81
CA GLU A 128 -3.84 16.24 9.76
C GLU A 128 -4.41 17.62 9.43
N ASP A 129 -3.85 18.33 8.44
CA ASP A 129 -4.34 19.65 8.05
C ASP A 129 -5.73 19.58 7.38
N GLU A 130 -6.49 20.64 7.55
CA GLU A 130 -7.89 20.75 7.10
C GLU A 130 -8.01 20.64 5.57
N GLN A 131 -7.05 21.17 4.84
CA GLN A 131 -7.06 21.14 3.39
C GLN A 131 -6.91 19.69 2.87
N ASN A 132 -5.96 18.94 3.41
CA ASN A 132 -5.79 17.52 3.05
C ASN A 132 -6.97 16.66 3.53
N GLN A 133 -7.65 17.01 4.61
CA GLN A 133 -8.90 16.34 5.00
C GLN A 133 -9.98 16.51 3.93
N LYS A 134 -10.19 17.73 3.44
CA LYS A 134 -11.14 18.02 2.35
C LYS A 134 -10.78 17.25 1.07
N ILE A 135 -9.49 17.24 0.71
CA ILE A 135 -8.97 16.48 -0.45
C ILE A 135 -9.23 14.99 -0.28
N ARG A 136 -8.95 14.40 0.87
CA ARG A 136 -9.21 12.97 1.13
C ARG A 136 -10.67 12.59 0.93
N ILE A 137 -11.57 13.35 1.55
CA ILE A 137 -13.01 13.12 1.43
C ILE A 137 -13.46 13.22 -0.03
N PHE A 138 -12.99 14.23 -0.75
CA PHE A 138 -13.31 14.43 -2.15
C PHE A 138 -12.83 13.24 -3.02
N LEU A 139 -11.56 12.86 -2.89
CA LEU A 139 -10.99 11.76 -3.67
C LEU A 139 -11.64 10.41 -3.33
N ALA A 140 -11.92 10.15 -2.05
CA ALA A 140 -12.61 8.94 -1.64
C ALA A 140 -14.03 8.84 -2.24
N ARG A 141 -14.77 9.95 -2.28
CA ARG A 141 -16.08 10.01 -2.94
C ARG A 141 -15.96 9.80 -4.45
N LEU A 142 -15.00 10.45 -5.09
CA LEU A 142 -14.76 10.31 -6.53
C LEU A 142 -14.44 8.87 -6.93
N SER A 143 -13.75 8.12 -6.06
CA SER A 143 -13.43 6.71 -6.29
C SER A 143 -14.64 5.77 -6.33
N GLY A 144 -15.82 6.21 -5.88
CA GLY A 144 -17.02 5.38 -5.75
C GLY A 144 -16.92 4.25 -4.71
N ARG A 145 -15.80 4.15 -3.96
CA ARG A 145 -15.61 3.10 -2.96
C ARG A 145 -16.36 3.42 -1.68
N GLN A 146 -17.06 2.42 -1.14
CA GLN A 146 -17.76 2.59 0.13
C GLN A 146 -16.78 2.80 1.28
N GLN A 147 -17.02 3.85 2.06
CA GLN A 147 -16.26 4.16 3.25
C GLN A 147 -16.98 3.64 4.49
N LYS A 148 -16.24 2.99 5.40
CA LYS A 148 -16.78 2.58 6.69
C LYS A 148 -16.91 3.80 7.59
N ARG A 149 -18.10 3.99 8.16
CA ARG A 149 -18.41 5.12 9.07
C ARG A 149 -17.37 5.19 10.21
N GLY A 150 -16.84 6.38 10.46
CA GLY A 150 -15.87 6.64 11.53
C GLY A 150 -14.45 6.11 11.27
N LYS A 151 -14.13 5.66 10.07
CA LYS A 151 -12.75 5.28 9.68
C LYS A 151 -12.16 6.29 8.71
N LEU A 152 -10.85 6.48 8.83
CA LEU A 152 -10.07 7.27 7.89
C LEU A 152 -10.19 6.68 6.48
N GLU A 153 -10.19 7.55 5.47
CA GLU A 153 -10.21 7.16 4.06
C GLU A 153 -9.04 6.24 3.73
N SER A 154 -9.32 5.15 3.03
CA SER A 154 -8.28 4.17 2.71
C SER A 154 -7.37 4.67 1.59
N ALA A 155 -6.08 4.38 1.67
CA ALA A 155 -5.12 4.75 0.63
C ALA A 155 -5.53 4.25 -0.78
N PRO A 156 -6.07 3.03 -0.96
CA PRO A 156 -6.59 2.60 -2.26
C PRO A 156 -7.76 3.44 -2.78
N ALA A 157 -8.63 3.96 -1.92
CA ALA A 157 -9.72 4.83 -2.34
C ALA A 157 -9.20 6.20 -2.80
N ILE A 158 -8.26 6.78 -2.04
CA ILE A 158 -7.63 8.06 -2.38
C ILE A 158 -6.89 7.94 -3.72
N LEU A 159 -6.11 6.88 -3.92
CA LEU A 159 -5.35 6.67 -5.15
C LEU A 159 -6.26 6.46 -6.36
N ALA A 160 -7.34 5.68 -6.22
CA ALA A 160 -8.33 5.51 -7.27
C ALA A 160 -9.04 6.83 -7.61
N GLY A 161 -9.43 7.60 -6.60
CA GLY A 161 -10.02 8.93 -6.80
C GLY A 161 -9.06 9.91 -7.47
N LEU A 162 -7.78 9.89 -7.12
CA LEU A 162 -6.74 10.70 -7.75
C LEU A 162 -6.59 10.34 -9.24
N SER A 163 -6.57 9.04 -9.57
CA SER A 163 -6.52 8.58 -10.96
C SER A 163 -7.73 9.07 -11.77
N ILE A 164 -8.93 8.98 -11.20
CA ILE A 164 -10.16 9.47 -11.86
C ILE A 164 -10.07 10.99 -12.06
N LEU A 165 -9.65 11.75 -11.04
CA LEU A 165 -9.49 13.19 -11.15
C LEU A 165 -8.52 13.58 -12.27
N LEU A 166 -7.33 12.96 -12.32
CA LEU A 166 -6.31 13.25 -13.33
C LEU A 166 -6.80 12.89 -14.73
N ASN A 167 -7.43 11.73 -14.91
CA ASN A 167 -8.00 11.33 -16.19
C ASN A 167 -9.12 12.28 -16.63
N THR A 168 -9.96 12.75 -15.70
CA THR A 168 -11.02 13.72 -16.00
C THR A 168 -10.42 15.06 -16.43
N LEU A 169 -9.39 15.54 -15.74
CA LEU A 169 -8.71 16.79 -16.11
C LEU A 169 -8.04 16.66 -17.49
N GLN A 170 -7.44 15.51 -17.79
CA GLN A 170 -6.86 15.24 -19.10
C GLN A 170 -7.94 15.24 -20.19
N LEU A 171 -9.05 14.54 -19.99
CA LEU A 171 -10.18 14.55 -20.93
C LEU A 171 -10.70 15.95 -21.19
N LEU A 172 -10.87 16.76 -20.14
CA LEU A 172 -11.34 18.15 -20.27
C LEU A 172 -10.30 19.10 -20.92
N SER A 173 -9.03 18.70 -20.98
CA SER A 173 -7.99 19.43 -21.72
C SER A 173 -7.97 19.08 -23.22
N GLU A 174 -8.44 17.88 -23.57
CA GLU A 174 -8.43 17.37 -24.96
C GLU A 174 -9.78 17.57 -25.66
N TYR A 175 -10.89 17.50 -24.92
CA TYR A 175 -12.25 17.57 -25.44
C TYR A 175 -13.06 18.67 -24.76
N SER A 176 -13.87 19.36 -25.53
CA SER A 176 -14.89 20.26 -25.00
C SER A 176 -16.02 19.48 -24.30
N ILE A 177 -16.76 20.14 -23.40
CA ILE A 177 -17.91 19.53 -22.74
C ILE A 177 -18.97 19.10 -23.74
N ASP A 178 -19.14 19.84 -24.83
CA ASP A 178 -20.14 19.56 -25.87
C ASP A 178 -19.77 18.31 -26.66
N GLU A 179 -18.48 18.11 -27.00
CA GLU A 179 -17.99 16.88 -27.63
C GLU A 179 -18.13 15.66 -26.71
N LEU A 180 -17.84 15.80 -25.41
CA LEU A 180 -18.02 14.73 -24.45
C LEU A 180 -19.49 14.34 -24.27
N ASN A 181 -20.42 15.31 -24.33
CA ASN A 181 -21.86 15.05 -24.29
C ASN A 181 -22.35 14.34 -25.58
N GLU A 182 -21.83 14.71 -26.74
CA GLU A 182 -22.13 14.04 -27.99
C GLU A 182 -21.67 12.57 -27.95
N ILE A 183 -20.42 12.30 -27.53
CA ILE A 183 -19.88 10.97 -27.37
C ILE A 183 -20.72 10.15 -26.37
N ALA A 184 -21.09 10.75 -25.24
CA ALA A 184 -21.91 10.09 -24.22
C ALA A 184 -23.31 9.75 -24.76
N THR A 185 -23.92 10.65 -25.55
CA THR A 185 -25.22 10.43 -26.17
C THR A 185 -25.17 9.27 -27.15
N ILE A 186 -24.13 9.21 -27.98
CA ILE A 186 -23.92 8.10 -28.92
C ILE A 186 -23.70 6.78 -28.17
N ALA A 187 -22.83 6.78 -27.16
CA ALA A 187 -22.46 5.58 -26.42
C ALA A 187 -23.62 4.99 -25.61
N LEU A 188 -24.49 5.84 -25.06
CA LEU A 188 -25.60 5.42 -24.20
C LEU A 188 -26.92 5.20 -25.01
N GLY A 189 -26.94 5.54 -26.28
CA GLY A 189 -28.14 5.46 -27.12
C GLY A 189 -29.29 6.34 -26.63
N THR A 190 -29.00 7.35 -25.82
CA THR A 190 -29.97 8.23 -25.19
C THR A 190 -30.01 9.58 -25.88
N SER A 191 -31.13 9.93 -26.47
CA SER A 191 -31.42 11.30 -27.00
C SER A 191 -31.68 12.33 -25.88
N ARG A 192 -31.20 12.12 -24.66
CA ARG A 192 -31.37 13.10 -23.59
C ARG A 192 -30.19 14.05 -23.61
N CYS A 193 -30.42 15.23 -24.16
CA CYS A 193 -29.57 16.42 -23.93
C CYS A 193 -29.41 16.61 -22.43
N VAL A 194 -28.23 16.36 -21.89
CA VAL A 194 -27.88 16.85 -20.55
C VAL A 194 -27.81 18.36 -20.70
N ASP A 195 -28.68 19.06 -20.00
CA ASP A 195 -28.71 20.53 -20.05
C ASP A 195 -27.36 21.08 -19.50
N THR A 196 -26.48 21.41 -20.45
CA THR A 196 -25.14 21.91 -20.17
C THR A 196 -25.16 23.24 -19.44
N TYR A 197 -26.26 24.02 -19.54
CA TYR A 197 -26.45 25.25 -18.80
C TYR A 197 -26.64 24.98 -17.31
N ALA A 198 -27.46 24.02 -16.94
CA ALA A 198 -27.68 23.66 -15.55
C ALA A 198 -26.40 23.10 -14.87
N LEU A 199 -25.54 22.42 -15.64
CA LEU A 199 -24.25 21.95 -15.12
C LEU A 199 -23.26 23.10 -14.89
N LYS A 200 -23.20 24.07 -15.81
CA LYS A 200 -22.33 25.25 -15.70
C LYS A 200 -22.73 26.14 -14.52
N GLU A 201 -24.02 26.32 -14.24
CA GLU A 201 -24.49 27.08 -13.08
C GLU A 201 -24.16 26.36 -11.76
N ARG A 202 -24.41 25.05 -11.67
CA ARG A 202 -24.07 24.27 -10.46
C ARG A 202 -22.56 24.24 -10.16
N VAL A 203 -21.71 24.27 -11.16
CA VAL A 203 -20.26 24.36 -10.98
C VAL A 203 -19.85 25.77 -10.56
N ARG A 204 -20.46 26.84 -11.11
CA ARG A 204 -20.22 28.21 -10.70
C ARG A 204 -20.63 28.52 -9.26
N GLU A 205 -21.76 27.98 -8.80
CA GLU A 205 -22.26 28.17 -7.44
C GLU A 205 -21.40 27.48 -6.37
N ARG A 206 -20.61 26.48 -6.74
CA ARG A 206 -19.76 25.69 -5.82
C ARG A 206 -18.30 26.10 -5.77
N LEU A 207 -17.87 26.98 -6.66
CA LEU A 207 -16.53 27.55 -6.59
C LEU A 207 -16.54 28.71 -5.58
N PRO A 208 -15.61 28.74 -4.62
CA PRO A 208 -15.51 29.87 -3.69
C PRO A 208 -15.24 31.15 -4.51
N LYS A 209 -16.10 32.15 -4.29
CA LYS A 209 -15.84 33.49 -4.82
C LYS A 209 -14.61 34.03 -4.08
N HIS A 210 -13.53 34.26 -4.78
CA HIS A 210 -12.38 35.01 -4.30
C HIS A 210 -12.70 36.49 -4.22
#